data_45b346384d8e972502151ac9519e4823
#
_entry.id   45b346384d8e972502151ac9519e4823
#
_cell.length_a   1.000
_cell.length_b   1.000
_cell.length_c   1.000
_cell.angle_alpha   90.00
_cell.angle_beta   90.00
_cell.angle_gamma   90.00
#
_symmetry.space_group_name_H-M   'P 1'
#
loop_
_entity.id
_entity.type
_entity.pdbx_description
1 polymer ?
#
loop_
_entity_poly.entity_id
_entity_poly.type
_entity_poly.pdbx_seq_one_letter_code
_entity_poly.pdbx_strand_id
1 'polypeptide(L)'
;MPFVSDSYHSPKLELRRVNHREVGVFATRAIRKGEVLTISGGVVVPRRKVWTLPRGFRRFCFYIEHGYYLAPSSRRRIGLGFYMNHSCAPNAGDQRGELALTAVALRAIRKGEEITCDYRPALDGDDTQYRPLLRFRCRCGFRRCAGLIRA
;
A
#
# COMPACT_ATOMS: atom_id res chain seq x y z
N MET A 1 -5.21 2.01 -22.64
CA MET A 1 -5.46 2.29 -21.20
C MET A 1 -4.66 3.52 -20.83
N PRO A 2 -5.26 4.51 -20.18
CA PRO A 2 -4.54 5.73 -19.85
C PRO A 2 -3.40 5.44 -18.86
N PHE A 3 -2.20 5.88 -19.20
CA PHE A 3 -1.03 5.88 -18.32
C PHE A 3 -1.07 7.15 -17.47
N VAL A 4 -0.98 7.01 -16.16
CA VAL A 4 -1.05 8.16 -15.24
C VAL A 4 0.34 8.75 -15.03
N SER A 5 1.28 7.94 -14.57
CA SER A 5 2.68 8.34 -14.36
C SER A 5 3.52 7.12 -13.97
N ASP A 6 4.83 7.28 -13.89
CA ASP A 6 5.68 6.34 -13.14
C ASP A 6 5.48 6.58 -11.64
N SER A 7 5.63 5.51 -10.85
CA SER A 7 5.60 5.63 -9.40
C SER A 7 6.81 6.41 -8.90
N TYR A 8 6.56 7.27 -7.92
CA TYR A 8 7.61 7.98 -7.16
C TYR A 8 7.77 7.36 -5.77
N HIS A 9 8.97 7.36 -5.26
CA HIS A 9 9.26 7.13 -3.84
C HIS A 9 10.38 8.03 -3.35
N SER A 10 10.30 8.42 -2.08
CA SER A 10 11.36 9.19 -1.43
C SER A 10 12.68 8.41 -1.45
N PRO A 11 13.83 9.06 -1.71
CA PRO A 11 15.15 8.42 -1.62
C PRO A 11 15.52 7.99 -0.19
N LYS A 12 14.68 8.32 0.79
CA LYS A 12 14.82 7.88 2.18
C LYS A 12 14.17 6.50 2.44
N LEU A 13 13.67 5.82 1.42
CA LEU A 13 12.98 4.53 1.54
C LEU A 13 13.76 3.42 0.84
N GLU A 14 13.65 2.22 1.40
CA GLU A 14 14.17 1.00 0.78
C GLU A 14 13.26 -0.19 1.05
N LEU A 15 13.32 -1.21 0.19
CA LEU A 15 12.73 -2.52 0.44
C LEU A 15 13.68 -3.36 1.28
N ARG A 16 13.13 -4.01 2.32
CA ARG A 16 13.84 -5.02 3.11
C ARG A 16 12.99 -6.27 3.27
N ARG A 17 13.65 -7.41 3.46
CA ARG A 17 12.98 -8.61 3.95
C ARG A 17 12.64 -8.43 5.42
N VAL A 18 11.35 -8.65 5.76
CA VAL A 18 10.88 -8.75 7.14
C VAL A 18 11.12 -10.17 7.63
N ASN A 19 10.82 -11.16 6.77
CA ASN A 19 11.08 -12.57 6.99
C ASN A 19 11.26 -13.30 5.64
N HIS A 20 11.33 -14.65 5.64
CA HIS A 20 11.55 -15.43 4.42
C HIS A 20 10.41 -15.33 3.38
N ARG A 21 9.23 -14.81 3.73
CA ARG A 21 8.05 -14.70 2.85
C ARG A 21 7.62 -13.26 2.58
N GLU A 22 8.03 -12.31 3.40
CA GLU A 22 7.52 -10.95 3.41
C GLU A 22 8.63 -9.94 3.22
N VAL A 23 8.32 -8.90 2.49
CA VAL A 23 9.12 -7.69 2.36
C VAL A 23 8.31 -6.51 2.90
N GLY A 24 9.01 -5.48 3.35
CA GLY A 24 8.42 -4.23 3.80
C GLY A 24 9.23 -3.05 3.30
N VAL A 25 8.69 -1.86 3.49
CA VAL A 25 9.35 -0.58 3.18
C VAL A 25 9.91 0.00 4.47
N PHE A 26 11.17 0.41 4.45
CA PHE A 26 11.87 0.91 5.64
C PHE A 26 12.52 2.27 5.38
N ALA A 27 12.57 3.10 6.42
CA ALA A 27 13.25 4.38 6.38
C ALA A 27 14.79 4.19 6.47
N THR A 28 15.53 4.69 5.48
CA THR A 28 17.01 4.71 5.49
C THR A 28 17.57 5.89 6.27
N ARG A 29 16.75 6.94 6.48
CA ARG A 29 17.06 8.17 7.22
C ARG A 29 15.82 8.63 7.97
N ALA A 30 15.99 9.56 8.90
CA ALA A 30 14.87 10.20 9.57
C ALA A 30 13.96 10.95 8.56
N ILE A 31 12.66 10.80 8.75
CA ILE A 31 11.60 11.40 7.92
C ILE A 31 10.76 12.29 8.84
N ARG A 32 10.44 13.49 8.38
CA ARG A 32 9.59 14.43 9.11
C ARG A 32 8.12 14.17 8.81
N LYS A 33 7.25 14.52 9.74
CA LYS A 33 5.80 14.52 9.50
C LYS A 33 5.47 15.37 8.26
N GLY A 34 4.58 14.85 7.40
CA GLY A 34 4.11 15.52 6.19
C GLY A 34 5.01 15.31 4.97
N GLU A 35 6.20 14.73 5.10
CA GLU A 35 7.02 14.40 3.93
C GLU A 35 6.30 13.37 3.04
N VAL A 36 6.31 13.61 1.72
CA VAL A 36 5.78 12.65 0.74
C VAL A 36 6.70 11.44 0.68
N LEU A 37 6.12 10.28 0.90
CA LEU A 37 6.82 8.99 0.91
C LEU A 37 6.76 8.31 -0.43
N THR A 38 5.54 8.15 -0.98
CA THR A 38 5.30 7.50 -2.27
C THR A 38 4.16 8.15 -3.01
N ILE A 39 4.23 8.09 -4.33
CA ILE A 39 3.11 8.36 -5.23
C ILE A 39 3.00 7.16 -6.16
N SER A 40 1.89 6.47 -6.13
CA SER A 40 1.66 5.29 -6.97
C SER A 40 1.25 5.71 -8.37
N GLY A 41 2.02 5.29 -9.35
CA GLY A 41 1.74 5.45 -10.77
C GLY A 41 1.36 4.13 -11.44
N GLY A 42 0.94 4.19 -12.68
CA GLY A 42 0.58 3.02 -13.45
C GLY A 42 -0.45 3.31 -14.54
N VAL A 43 -1.29 2.33 -14.82
CA VAL A 43 -2.37 2.40 -15.80
C VAL A 43 -3.71 2.22 -15.11
N VAL A 44 -4.70 3.00 -15.52
CA VAL A 44 -6.08 2.86 -15.03
C VAL A 44 -6.76 1.75 -15.81
N VAL A 45 -7.29 0.76 -15.09
CA VAL A 45 -7.95 -0.41 -15.66
C VAL A 45 -9.33 -0.64 -15.03
N PRO A 46 -10.34 -1.08 -15.78
CA PRO A 46 -11.62 -1.46 -15.21
C PRO A 46 -11.50 -2.79 -14.44
N ARG A 47 -12.38 -3.00 -13.45
CA ARG A 47 -12.44 -4.21 -12.61
C ARG A 47 -12.30 -5.51 -13.41
N ARG A 48 -13.07 -5.65 -14.50
CA ARG A 48 -13.03 -6.86 -15.35
C ARG A 48 -11.60 -7.17 -15.84
N LYS A 49 -10.79 -6.15 -16.08
CA LYS A 49 -9.41 -6.32 -16.55
C LYS A 49 -8.48 -6.79 -15.42
N VAL A 50 -8.72 -6.34 -14.19
CA VAL A 50 -7.94 -6.80 -13.02
C VAL A 50 -8.05 -8.32 -12.87
N TRP A 51 -9.23 -8.90 -13.09
CA TRP A 51 -9.44 -10.34 -12.97
C TRP A 51 -8.72 -11.17 -14.04
N THR A 52 -8.35 -10.57 -15.16
CA THR A 52 -7.55 -11.23 -16.21
C THR A 52 -6.05 -11.21 -15.90
N LEU A 53 -5.61 -10.39 -14.92
CA LEU A 53 -4.21 -10.33 -14.51
C LEU A 53 -3.80 -11.59 -13.73
N PRO A 54 -2.52 -11.99 -13.78
CA PRO A 54 -2.01 -13.07 -12.95
C PRO A 54 -2.28 -12.81 -11.46
N ARG A 55 -2.66 -13.84 -10.69
CA ARG A 55 -3.00 -13.71 -9.25
C ARG A 55 -1.95 -12.94 -8.45
N GLY A 56 -0.67 -13.23 -8.64
CA GLY A 56 0.42 -12.55 -7.93
C GLY A 56 0.59 -11.07 -8.31
N PHE A 57 -0.06 -10.60 -9.39
CA PHE A 57 -0.02 -9.21 -9.83
C PHE A 57 -1.23 -8.41 -9.34
N ARG A 58 -2.38 -9.07 -9.16
CA ARG A 58 -3.63 -8.42 -8.71
C ARG A 58 -3.47 -7.69 -7.38
N ARG A 59 -2.68 -8.22 -6.44
CA ARG A 59 -2.41 -7.61 -5.14
C ARG A 59 -1.76 -6.22 -5.21
N PHE A 60 -1.24 -5.84 -6.37
CA PHE A 60 -0.64 -4.53 -6.62
C PHE A 60 -1.59 -3.58 -7.34
N CYS A 61 -2.86 -3.91 -7.46
CA CYS A 61 -3.86 -3.03 -8.03
C CYS A 61 -4.57 -2.27 -6.91
N PHE A 62 -4.60 -0.94 -7.01
CA PHE A 62 -5.34 -0.08 -6.09
C PHE A 62 -6.71 0.23 -6.64
N TYR A 63 -7.74 0.08 -5.84
CA TYR A 63 -9.06 0.62 -6.15
C TYR A 63 -9.00 2.16 -6.16
N ILE A 64 -9.57 2.79 -7.17
CA ILE A 64 -9.68 4.24 -7.28
C ILE A 64 -11.11 4.65 -6.95
N GLU A 65 -12.03 4.42 -7.89
CA GLU A 65 -13.46 4.71 -7.76
C GLU A 65 -14.23 4.07 -8.92
N HIS A 66 -15.55 3.96 -8.78
CA HIS A 66 -16.47 3.52 -9.85
C HIS A 66 -16.05 2.25 -10.59
N GLY A 67 -15.42 1.30 -9.87
CA GLY A 67 -14.94 0.04 -10.46
C GLY A 67 -13.67 0.16 -11.29
N TYR A 68 -12.91 1.25 -11.14
CA TYR A 68 -11.61 1.43 -11.75
C TYR A 68 -10.48 1.22 -10.73
N TYR A 69 -9.37 0.76 -11.23
CA TYR A 69 -8.16 0.44 -10.46
C TYR A 69 -6.94 1.06 -11.10
N LEU A 70 -5.98 1.49 -10.29
CA LEU A 70 -4.62 1.75 -10.74
C LEU A 70 -3.85 0.43 -10.65
N ALA A 71 -3.28 0.00 -11.78
CA ALA A 71 -2.43 -1.18 -11.87
C ALA A 71 -1.01 -0.79 -12.31
N PRO A 72 0.05 -1.40 -11.76
CA PRO A 72 1.39 -1.20 -12.30
C PRO A 72 1.43 -1.58 -13.78
N SER A 73 2.10 -0.79 -14.62
CA SER A 73 2.19 -1.05 -16.06
C SER A 73 3.00 -2.31 -16.39
N SER A 74 3.87 -2.74 -15.48
CA SER A 74 4.62 -4.00 -15.58
C SER A 74 5.16 -4.41 -14.21
N ARG A 75 5.66 -5.66 -14.09
CA ARG A 75 6.31 -6.14 -12.85
C ARG A 75 7.53 -5.32 -12.45
N ARG A 76 8.26 -4.76 -13.41
CA ARG A 76 9.44 -3.93 -13.16
C ARG A 76 9.12 -2.53 -12.68
N ARG A 77 7.85 -2.12 -12.81
CA ARG A 77 7.35 -0.78 -12.42
C ARG A 77 6.44 -0.81 -11.20
N ILE A 78 6.52 -1.87 -10.39
CA ILE A 78 5.84 -1.90 -9.11
C ILE A 78 6.58 -0.97 -8.16
N GLY A 79 5.96 0.16 -7.82
CA GLY A 79 6.54 1.15 -6.91
C GLY A 79 6.60 0.67 -5.46
N LEU A 80 7.45 1.31 -4.64
CA LEU A 80 7.63 0.94 -3.24
C LEU A 80 6.33 1.03 -2.42
N GLY A 81 5.43 1.97 -2.76
CA GLY A 81 4.14 2.11 -2.07
C GLY A 81 3.30 0.84 -2.04
N PHE A 82 3.45 -0.03 -3.04
CA PHE A 82 2.73 -1.31 -3.12
C PHE A 82 3.26 -2.38 -2.14
N TYR A 83 4.40 -2.13 -1.49
CA TYR A 83 5.03 -3.04 -0.54
C TYR A 83 4.93 -2.56 0.92
N MET A 84 4.24 -1.45 1.19
CA MET A 84 3.94 -1.04 2.55
C MET A 84 3.03 -2.07 3.21
N ASN A 85 3.43 -2.54 4.38
CA ASN A 85 2.64 -3.49 5.16
C ASN A 85 1.54 -2.79 5.96
N HIS A 86 0.55 -3.58 6.39
CA HIS A 86 -0.53 -3.07 7.24
C HIS A 86 -0.09 -2.87 8.68
N SER A 87 -0.57 -1.78 9.29
CA SER A 87 -0.58 -1.59 10.74
C SER A 87 -1.92 -0.97 11.17
N CYS A 88 -2.42 -1.38 12.35
CA CYS A 88 -3.56 -0.72 13.00
C CYS A 88 -3.18 0.63 13.65
N ALA A 89 -1.88 0.96 13.71
CA ALA A 89 -1.33 2.25 14.11
C ALA A 89 -0.31 2.69 13.04
N PRO A 90 -0.76 3.08 11.85
CA PRO A 90 0.11 3.38 10.73
C PRO A 90 0.95 4.64 10.97
N ASN A 91 2.09 4.72 10.30
CA ASN A 91 2.92 5.93 10.26
C ASN A 91 2.94 6.60 8.88
N ALA A 92 2.25 6.01 7.90
CA ALA A 92 2.15 6.50 6.55
C ALA A 92 0.74 6.26 5.97
N GLY A 93 0.41 6.99 4.93
CA GLY A 93 -0.87 6.89 4.23
C GLY A 93 -1.33 8.25 3.73
N ASP A 94 -2.65 8.40 3.48
CA ASP A 94 -3.27 9.70 3.35
C ASP A 94 -3.28 10.43 4.71
N GLN A 95 -3.95 11.58 4.80
CA GLN A 95 -4.04 12.34 6.06
C GLN A 95 -4.68 11.57 7.23
N ARG A 96 -5.44 10.48 6.94
CA ARG A 96 -6.08 9.60 7.93
C ARG A 96 -5.29 8.32 8.20
N GLY A 97 -4.18 8.10 7.49
CA GLY A 97 -3.37 6.89 7.58
C GLY A 97 -3.86 5.74 6.70
N GLU A 98 -4.84 6.01 5.85
CA GLU A 98 -5.40 5.04 4.94
C GLU A 98 -4.45 4.76 3.78
N LEU A 99 -4.50 3.54 3.25
CA LEU A 99 -3.78 3.20 2.03
C LEU A 99 -4.27 4.08 0.87
N ALA A 100 -3.38 4.88 0.32
CA ALA A 100 -3.72 5.85 -0.72
C ALA A 100 -2.67 5.87 -1.83
N LEU A 101 -3.06 6.42 -2.97
CA LEU A 101 -2.15 6.58 -4.12
C LEU A 101 -0.97 7.51 -3.78
N THR A 102 -1.20 8.51 -2.94
CA THR A 102 -0.15 9.36 -2.37
C THR A 102 -0.08 9.11 -0.88
N ALA A 103 1.05 8.62 -0.40
CA ALA A 103 1.31 8.41 1.01
C ALA A 103 2.28 9.46 1.55
N VAL A 104 1.92 10.04 2.70
CA VAL A 104 2.75 10.98 3.47
C VAL A 104 3.09 10.40 4.84
N ALA A 105 4.14 10.89 5.46
CA ALA A 105 4.46 10.55 6.85
C ALA A 105 3.47 11.23 7.81
N LEU A 106 2.76 10.45 8.62
CA LEU A 106 1.75 10.95 9.57
C LEU A 106 2.37 11.50 10.85
N ARG A 107 3.59 11.08 11.15
CA ARG A 107 4.42 11.51 12.26
C ARG A 107 5.89 11.48 11.84
N ALA A 108 6.78 11.93 12.72
CA ALA A 108 8.20 11.68 12.53
C ALA A 108 8.49 10.16 12.53
N ILE A 109 9.30 9.72 11.58
CA ILE A 109 9.72 8.32 11.41
C ILE A 109 11.23 8.25 11.57
N ARG A 110 11.70 7.32 12.38
CA ARG A 110 13.14 7.15 12.66
C ARG A 110 13.78 6.31 11.55
N LYS A 111 15.09 6.48 11.38
CA LYS A 111 15.90 5.57 10.56
C LYS A 111 15.71 4.12 11.04
N GLY A 112 15.50 3.22 10.09
CA GLY A 112 15.30 1.79 10.34
C GLY A 112 13.87 1.39 10.69
N GLU A 113 12.95 2.35 10.86
CA GLU A 113 11.55 2.08 11.14
C GLU A 113 10.80 1.63 9.88
N GLU A 114 9.92 0.66 10.03
CA GLU A 114 9.07 0.20 8.93
C GLU A 114 7.98 1.23 8.62
N ILE A 115 7.73 1.45 7.34
CA ILE A 115 6.66 2.28 6.82
C ILE A 115 5.41 1.43 6.67
N THR A 116 4.35 1.80 7.36
CA THR A 116 3.10 1.03 7.38
C THR A 116 1.89 1.91 7.15
N CYS A 117 0.85 1.36 6.52
CA CYS A 117 -0.42 2.04 6.29
C CYS A 117 -1.61 1.18 6.73
N ASP A 118 -2.79 1.76 6.83
CA ASP A 118 -4.01 1.04 7.16
C ASP A 118 -4.68 0.51 5.88
N TYR A 119 -4.89 -0.79 5.81
CA TYR A 119 -5.57 -1.42 4.67
C TYR A 119 -7.09 -1.45 4.81
N ARG A 120 -7.63 -1.28 6.02
CA ARG A 120 -9.06 -1.45 6.32
C ARG A 120 -9.95 -0.58 5.45
N PRO A 121 -9.67 0.72 5.26
CA PRO A 121 -10.53 1.58 4.45
C PRO A 121 -10.57 1.19 2.96
N ALA A 122 -9.48 0.64 2.43
CA ALA A 122 -9.46 0.12 1.07
C ALA A 122 -10.35 -1.12 0.89
N LEU A 123 -10.79 -1.73 2.01
CA LEU A 123 -11.67 -2.90 2.04
C LEU A 123 -13.16 -2.52 2.13
N ASP A 124 -13.46 -1.33 2.62
CA ASP A 124 -14.82 -0.83 2.80
C ASP A 124 -15.43 -0.26 1.50
N GLY A 125 -14.63 -0.20 0.43
CA GLY A 125 -15.10 0.19 -0.89
C GLY A 125 -16.17 -0.77 -1.42
N ASP A 126 -16.94 -0.30 -2.38
CA ASP A 126 -18.08 -0.98 -3.03
C ASP A 126 -17.71 -2.31 -3.72
N ASP A 127 -16.44 -2.72 -3.66
CA ASP A 127 -15.90 -3.93 -4.29
C ASP A 127 -15.80 -5.10 -3.33
N THR A 128 -16.95 -5.67 -2.99
CA THR A 128 -17.08 -6.87 -2.15
C THR A 128 -16.30 -8.08 -2.68
N GLN A 129 -15.91 -8.09 -3.95
CA GLN A 129 -15.14 -9.19 -4.55
C GLN A 129 -13.65 -9.18 -4.17
N TYR A 130 -13.11 -8.04 -3.75
CA TYR A 130 -11.74 -7.94 -3.25
C TYR A 130 -11.57 -8.37 -1.79
N ARG A 131 -12.65 -8.41 -1.03
CA ARG A 131 -12.66 -8.78 0.38
C ARG A 131 -11.96 -10.11 0.72
N PRO A 132 -12.11 -11.20 -0.08
CA PRO A 132 -11.46 -12.46 0.26
C PRO A 132 -9.93 -12.44 0.16
N LEU A 133 -9.35 -11.49 -0.60
CA LEU A 133 -7.90 -11.41 -0.82
C LEU A 133 -7.16 -10.77 0.36
N LEU A 134 -7.89 -10.07 1.24
CA LEU A 134 -7.30 -9.27 2.32
C LEU A 134 -7.68 -9.77 3.72
N ARG A 135 -8.01 -11.05 3.85
CA ARG A 135 -8.20 -11.69 5.15
C ARG A 135 -6.86 -12.19 5.68
N PHE A 136 -6.34 -11.54 6.72
CA PHE A 136 -5.09 -11.94 7.36
C PHE A 136 -5.04 -11.59 8.84
N ARG A 137 -4.20 -12.31 9.58
CA ARG A 137 -3.90 -11.97 10.98
C ARG A 137 -2.93 -10.81 11.04
N CYS A 138 -3.35 -9.72 11.67
CA CYS A 138 -2.48 -8.59 11.94
C CYS A 138 -1.58 -8.89 13.13
N ARG A 139 -0.29 -8.59 12.99
CA ARG A 139 0.74 -8.75 14.03
C ARG A 139 1.51 -7.44 14.24
N CYS A 140 0.84 -6.29 14.06
CA CYS A 140 1.50 -4.98 14.15
C CYS A 140 1.99 -4.61 15.56
N GLY A 141 1.67 -5.40 16.58
CA GLY A 141 2.07 -5.14 17.97
C GLY A 141 1.36 -3.96 18.65
N PHE A 142 0.44 -3.29 17.97
CA PHE A 142 -0.29 -2.17 18.55
C PHE A 142 -1.27 -2.66 19.63
N ARG A 143 -1.35 -1.97 20.76
CA ARG A 143 -2.20 -2.35 21.91
C ARG A 143 -3.67 -2.55 21.54
N ARG A 144 -4.21 -1.77 20.58
CA ARG A 144 -5.57 -1.87 20.06
C ARG A 144 -5.59 -2.53 18.67
N CYS A 145 -4.71 -3.50 18.45
CA CYS A 145 -4.68 -4.24 17.19
C CYS A 145 -6.00 -4.98 16.98
N ALA A 146 -6.55 -4.89 15.77
CA ALA A 146 -7.79 -5.59 15.40
C ALA A 146 -7.62 -7.12 15.37
N GLY A 147 -6.39 -7.62 15.42
CA GLY A 147 -6.04 -9.05 15.45
C GLY A 147 -6.31 -9.75 14.12
N LEU A 148 -7.53 -9.67 13.61
CA LEU A 148 -7.91 -10.23 12.32
C LEU A 148 -8.47 -9.11 11.43
N ILE A 149 -7.75 -8.84 10.35
CA ILE A 149 -8.22 -7.93 9.30
C ILE A 149 -9.14 -8.72 8.38
N ARG A 150 -10.36 -8.26 8.31
CA ARG A 150 -11.41 -8.80 7.43
C ARG A 150 -11.90 -7.67 6.54
N ALA A 151 -12.18 -8.01 5.33
CA ALA A 151 -13.08 -7.22 4.51
C ALA A 151 -14.51 -7.63 4.77
#